data_c027a9f029efa704d7d74789afabed9f
#
_entry.id   c027a9f029efa704d7d74789afabed9f
#
_cell.length_a   1.000
_cell.length_b   1.000
_cell.length_c   1.000
_cell.angle_alpha   90.00
_cell.angle_beta   90.00
_cell.angle_gamma   90.00
#
_symmetry.space_group_name_H-M   'P 1'
#
loop_
_entity.id
_entity.type
_entity.pdbx_description
1 polymer ?
#
loop_
_entity_poly.entity_id
_entity_poly.type
_entity_poly.pdbx_seq_one_letter_code
_entity_poly.pdbx_strand_id
1 'polypeptide(L)'
;MKWLTILFTLLAFSALAADISGNWKATAEGPNGALERTFTFKQEGAKLTGETVSSFTGKSTINDGKVEGDTVTFTIDAKIGDQDVKLNYKGKIAGSEIKFTSQMAGGGDFPPIEWTAKKQ
;
A
#
# COMPACT_ATOMS: atom_id res chain seq x y z
N MET A 1 39.55 -15.66 -11.60
CA MET A 1 39.07 -14.83 -12.58
C MET A 1 37.67 -15.11 -12.98
N LYS A 2 37.26 -16.29 -13.10
CA LYS A 2 35.94 -16.54 -13.53
C LYS A 2 34.89 -16.39 -12.53
N TRP A 3 35.22 -16.45 -11.30
CA TRP A 3 34.25 -16.34 -10.23
C TRP A 3 33.63 -14.99 -10.11
N LEU A 4 34.22 -14.03 -10.69
CA LEU A 4 33.66 -12.70 -10.64
C LEU A 4 32.28 -12.59 -11.20
N THR A 5 32.01 -13.36 -12.22
CA THR A 5 30.72 -13.30 -12.84
C THR A 5 29.61 -13.76 -11.97
N ILE A 6 29.87 -14.62 -11.08
CA ILE A 6 28.85 -15.13 -10.21
C ILE A 6 28.33 -14.10 -9.26
N LEU A 7 29.18 -13.29 -8.78
CA LEU A 7 28.81 -12.25 -7.88
C LEU A 7 27.84 -11.30 -8.48
N PHE A 8 28.02 -10.99 -9.72
CA PHE A 8 27.16 -10.15 -10.40
C PHE A 8 25.75 -10.60 -10.40
N THR A 9 25.49 -11.86 -10.57
CA THR A 9 24.18 -12.42 -10.62
C THR A 9 23.38 -12.16 -9.37
N LEU A 10 24.03 -12.19 -8.26
CA LEU A 10 23.35 -11.96 -7.02
C LEU A 10 22.81 -10.56 -6.88
N LEU A 11 23.51 -9.62 -7.41
CA LEU A 11 23.05 -8.26 -7.33
C LEU A 11 21.76 -8.06 -8.09
N ALA A 12 21.59 -8.78 -9.16
CA ALA A 12 20.39 -8.63 -9.95
C ALA A 12 19.16 -9.02 -9.18
N PHE A 13 19.25 -9.97 -8.32
CA PHE A 13 18.12 -10.37 -7.53
C PHE A 13 17.74 -9.37 -6.49
N SER A 14 18.70 -8.79 -5.85
CA SER A 14 18.39 -7.85 -4.79
C SER A 14 17.75 -6.58 -5.32
N ALA A 15 17.84 -6.35 -6.61
CA ALA A 15 17.22 -5.17 -7.18
C ALA A 15 15.72 -5.35 -7.45
N LEU A 16 15.20 -6.55 -7.33
CA LEU A 16 13.80 -6.78 -7.61
C LEU A 16 12.94 -6.48 -6.40
N ALA A 17 11.97 -5.63 -6.60
CA ALA A 17 10.97 -5.38 -5.57
C ALA A 17 9.95 -6.51 -5.60
N ALA A 18 9.28 -6.75 -4.52
CA ALA A 18 8.18 -7.70 -4.48
C ALA A 18 7.07 -7.22 -5.42
N ASP A 19 6.42 -8.15 -6.09
CA ASP A 19 5.32 -7.81 -6.96
C ASP A 19 4.02 -7.97 -6.19
N ILE A 20 3.37 -6.85 -5.93
CA ILE A 20 2.12 -6.86 -5.18
C ILE A 20 0.90 -6.67 -6.07
N SER A 21 1.05 -6.85 -7.38
CA SER A 21 -0.11 -6.77 -8.27
C SER A 21 -1.16 -7.78 -7.88
N GLY A 22 -2.42 -7.38 -7.94
CA GLY A 22 -3.54 -8.25 -7.62
C GLY A 22 -4.50 -7.62 -6.62
N ASN A 23 -5.37 -8.46 -6.08
CA ASN A 23 -6.38 -8.02 -5.14
C ASN A 23 -5.95 -8.28 -3.71
N TRP A 24 -6.19 -7.31 -2.85
CA TRP A 24 -5.86 -7.39 -1.44
C TRP A 24 -7.04 -6.96 -0.60
N LYS A 25 -7.19 -7.59 0.55
CA LYS A 25 -8.23 -7.20 1.51
C LYS A 25 -7.55 -6.75 2.79
N ALA A 26 -7.85 -5.52 3.18
CA ALA A 26 -7.26 -4.91 4.37
C ALA A 26 -8.31 -4.75 5.46
N THR A 27 -7.92 -5.03 6.67
CA THR A 27 -8.80 -4.86 7.83
C THR A 27 -8.09 -4.02 8.87
N ALA A 28 -8.86 -3.28 9.65
CA ALA A 28 -8.33 -2.46 10.73
C ALA A 28 -9.38 -2.40 11.85
N GLU A 29 -8.90 -2.09 13.04
CA GLU A 29 -9.79 -1.87 14.16
C GLU A 29 -10.07 -0.39 14.27
N GLY A 30 -11.33 -0.01 14.14
CA GLY A 30 -11.73 1.37 14.27
C GLY A 30 -12.44 1.61 15.57
N PRO A 31 -12.73 2.86 15.90
CA PRO A 31 -13.41 3.19 17.15
C PRO A 31 -14.83 2.62 17.24
N ASN A 32 -15.46 2.40 16.11
CA ASN A 32 -16.81 1.86 16.07
C ASN A 32 -16.88 0.45 15.51
N GLY A 33 -15.79 -0.29 15.56
CA GLY A 33 -15.75 -1.66 15.09
C GLY A 33 -14.71 -1.84 13.98
N ALA A 34 -14.74 -3.01 13.36
CA ALA A 34 -13.76 -3.34 12.33
C ALA A 34 -14.01 -2.55 11.05
N LEU A 35 -12.94 -2.10 10.43
CA LEU A 35 -12.98 -1.44 9.14
C LEU A 35 -12.43 -2.39 8.08
N GLU A 36 -12.94 -2.26 6.88
CA GLU A 36 -12.54 -3.12 5.78
C GLU A 36 -12.33 -2.29 4.53
N ARG A 37 -11.28 -2.62 3.80
CA ARG A 37 -10.98 -1.94 2.55
C ARG A 37 -10.33 -2.93 1.60
N THR A 38 -10.67 -2.86 0.33
CA THR A 38 -10.01 -3.70 -0.67
C THR A 38 -9.14 -2.83 -1.55
N PHE A 39 -8.06 -3.43 -2.04
CA PHE A 39 -7.15 -2.78 -2.97
C PHE A 39 -7.00 -3.67 -4.19
N THR A 40 -6.95 -3.04 -5.35
CA THR A 40 -6.55 -3.71 -6.59
C THR A 40 -5.30 -2.98 -7.05
N PHE A 41 -4.16 -3.65 -6.98
CA PHE A 41 -2.88 -3.04 -7.33
C PHE A 41 -2.37 -3.51 -8.67
N LYS A 42 -1.72 -2.61 -9.37
CA LYS A 42 -0.95 -2.93 -10.57
C LYS A 42 0.43 -2.31 -10.39
N GLN A 43 1.44 -3.16 -10.40
CA GLN A 43 2.82 -2.71 -10.19
C GLN A 43 3.63 -2.85 -11.47
N GLU A 44 4.33 -1.78 -11.82
CA GLU A 44 5.24 -1.79 -12.96
C GLU A 44 6.57 -1.23 -12.48
N GLY A 45 7.53 -2.12 -12.20
CA GLY A 45 8.77 -1.71 -11.59
C GLY A 45 8.52 -1.11 -10.22
N ALA A 46 8.94 0.11 -10.02
CA ALA A 46 8.72 0.81 -8.74
C ALA A 46 7.40 1.57 -8.71
N LYS A 47 6.70 1.64 -9.83
CA LYS A 47 5.45 2.41 -9.90
C LYS A 47 4.25 1.55 -9.54
N LEU A 48 3.38 2.09 -8.72
CA LEU A 48 2.18 1.40 -8.29
C LEU A 48 0.95 2.21 -8.66
N THR A 49 -0.02 1.56 -9.31
CA THR A 49 -1.31 2.16 -9.62
C THR A 49 -2.40 1.24 -9.12
N GLY A 50 -3.61 1.72 -9.11
CA GLY A 50 -4.74 0.88 -8.74
C GLY A 50 -5.88 1.65 -8.11
N GLU A 51 -6.76 0.88 -7.51
CA GLU A 51 -7.97 1.41 -6.91
C GLU A 51 -8.20 0.78 -5.56
N THR A 52 -8.97 1.48 -4.74
CA THR A 52 -9.36 0.97 -3.44
C THR A 52 -10.85 1.23 -3.23
N VAL A 53 -11.50 0.33 -2.51
CA VAL A 53 -12.92 0.45 -2.21
C VAL A 53 -13.12 0.20 -0.72
N SER A 54 -13.92 1.03 -0.11
CA SER A 54 -14.30 0.88 1.29
C SER A 54 -15.77 1.24 1.41
N SER A 55 -16.47 0.56 2.30
CA SER A 55 -17.87 0.90 2.56
C SER A 55 -18.03 2.30 3.15
N PHE A 56 -16.96 2.81 3.72
CA PHE A 56 -16.96 4.10 4.38
C PHE A 56 -16.72 5.26 3.41
N THR A 57 -15.74 5.12 2.52
CA THR A 57 -15.36 6.21 1.60
C THR A 57 -15.68 5.92 0.14
N GLY A 58 -16.18 4.73 -0.17
CA GLY A 58 -16.45 4.36 -1.55
C GLY A 58 -15.20 4.02 -2.33
N LYS A 59 -15.27 4.19 -3.63
CA LYS A 59 -14.19 3.85 -4.54
C LYS A 59 -13.28 5.04 -4.76
N SER A 60 -11.98 4.80 -4.70
CA SER A 60 -10.98 5.85 -4.92
C SER A 60 -9.81 5.29 -5.72
N THR A 61 -9.16 6.15 -6.47
CA THR A 61 -7.94 5.80 -7.19
C THR A 61 -6.74 6.10 -6.29
N ILE A 62 -5.74 5.24 -6.31
CA ILE A 62 -4.52 5.54 -5.56
C ILE A 62 -3.64 6.46 -6.41
N ASN A 63 -2.93 7.34 -5.75
CA ASN A 63 -2.06 8.32 -6.39
C ASN A 63 -0.66 8.22 -5.84
N ASP A 64 0.32 8.61 -6.65
CA ASP A 64 1.73 8.63 -6.24
C ASP A 64 2.21 7.32 -5.66
N GLY A 65 1.74 6.22 -6.22
CA GLY A 65 2.09 4.90 -5.72
C GLY A 65 3.52 4.52 -6.05
N LYS A 66 4.19 3.95 -5.07
CA LYS A 66 5.57 3.56 -5.20
C LYS A 66 5.87 2.32 -4.36
N VAL A 67 6.68 1.43 -4.92
CA VAL A 67 7.18 0.27 -4.20
C VAL A 67 8.70 0.33 -4.24
N GLU A 68 9.32 0.36 -3.06
CA GLU A 68 10.77 0.39 -2.94
C GLU A 68 11.18 -0.71 -1.95
N GLY A 69 11.77 -1.78 -2.47
CA GLY A 69 12.09 -2.93 -1.64
C GLY A 69 10.83 -3.53 -1.07
N ASP A 70 10.70 -3.49 0.24
CA ASP A 70 9.51 -4.00 0.93
C ASP A 70 8.56 -2.88 1.41
N THR A 71 8.80 -1.65 0.98
CA THR A 71 7.99 -0.51 1.42
C THR A 71 7.07 -0.06 0.29
N VAL A 72 5.80 0.16 0.63
CA VAL A 72 4.78 0.63 -0.29
C VAL A 72 4.26 1.97 0.20
N THR A 73 4.18 2.95 -0.67
CA THR A 73 3.59 4.25 -0.30
C THR A 73 2.63 4.70 -1.39
N PHE A 74 1.56 5.32 -0.99
CA PHE A 74 0.64 5.97 -1.92
C PHE A 74 -0.29 6.90 -1.15
N THR A 75 -1.06 7.68 -1.90
CA THR A 75 -2.08 8.55 -1.32
C THR A 75 -3.43 8.23 -1.95
N ILE A 76 -4.47 8.53 -1.22
CA ILE A 76 -5.84 8.37 -1.67
C ILE A 76 -6.58 9.69 -1.42
N ASP A 77 -7.31 10.14 -2.42
CA ASP A 77 -8.22 11.26 -2.23
C ASP A 77 -9.59 10.66 -1.91
N ALA A 78 -10.09 10.98 -0.75
CA ALA A 78 -11.34 10.40 -0.27
C ALA A 78 -12.31 11.50 0.13
N LYS A 79 -13.59 11.16 0.16
CA LYS A 79 -14.61 12.05 0.69
C LYS A 79 -15.10 11.51 2.01
N ILE A 80 -15.02 12.34 3.02
CA ILE A 80 -15.60 12.00 4.32
C ILE A 80 -16.66 13.07 4.59
N GLY A 81 -17.93 12.66 4.49
CA GLY A 81 -19.00 13.61 4.49
C GLY A 81 -18.91 14.47 3.24
N ASP A 82 -18.89 15.79 3.39
CA ASP A 82 -18.77 16.72 2.28
C ASP A 82 -17.36 17.23 2.08
N GLN A 83 -16.39 16.67 2.82
CA GLN A 83 -15.02 17.15 2.76
C GLN A 83 -14.12 16.22 1.97
N ASP A 84 -13.31 16.82 1.11
CA ASP A 84 -12.27 16.07 0.42
C ASP A 84 -11.07 15.97 1.34
N VAL A 85 -10.58 14.75 1.55
CA VAL A 85 -9.42 14.52 2.40
C VAL A 85 -8.41 13.69 1.64
N LYS A 86 -7.17 13.92 1.94
CA LYS A 86 -6.09 13.12 1.38
C LYS A 86 -5.56 12.21 2.47
N LEU A 87 -5.46 10.93 2.15
CA LEU A 87 -4.95 9.94 3.09
C LEU A 87 -3.60 9.43 2.58
N ASN A 88 -2.61 9.42 3.45
CA ASN A 88 -1.30 8.89 3.14
C ASN A 88 -1.20 7.47 3.68
N TYR A 89 -0.80 6.54 2.82
CA TYR A 89 -0.62 5.14 3.21
C TYR A 89 0.85 4.78 3.08
N LYS A 90 1.35 4.10 4.09
CA LYS A 90 2.69 3.54 4.06
C LYS A 90 2.60 2.10 4.56
N GLY A 91 3.16 1.17 3.81
CA GLY A 91 3.07 -0.24 4.14
C GLY A 91 4.39 -0.95 4.08
N LYS A 92 4.43 -2.08 4.78
CA LYS A 92 5.58 -2.98 4.78
C LYS A 92 5.12 -4.33 4.27
N ILE A 93 5.79 -4.84 3.25
CA ILE A 93 5.44 -6.10 2.63
C ILE A 93 6.13 -7.23 3.38
N ALA A 94 5.36 -8.24 3.74
CA ALA A 94 5.89 -9.43 4.40
C ALA A 94 5.18 -10.65 3.82
N GLY A 95 5.73 -11.20 2.75
CA GLY A 95 5.12 -12.34 2.07
C GLY A 95 3.79 -11.98 1.43
N SER A 96 2.74 -12.66 1.83
CA SER A 96 1.41 -12.41 1.29
C SER A 96 0.61 -11.42 2.13
N GLU A 97 1.30 -10.66 2.95
CA GLU A 97 0.67 -9.69 3.84
C GLU A 97 1.36 -8.34 3.73
N ILE A 98 0.59 -7.27 3.85
CA ILE A 98 1.16 -5.92 3.91
C ILE A 98 0.55 -5.23 5.13
N LYS A 99 1.40 -4.64 5.95
CA LYS A 99 0.93 -3.85 7.08
C LYS A 99 1.01 -2.38 6.71
N PHE A 100 -0.15 -1.74 6.63
CA PHE A 100 -0.24 -0.33 6.27
C PHE A 100 -0.57 0.52 7.48
N THR A 101 -0.04 1.72 7.47
CA THR A 101 -0.48 2.78 8.37
C THR A 101 -1.05 3.88 7.50
N SER A 102 -2.26 4.32 7.78
CA SER A 102 -2.87 5.43 7.06
C SER A 102 -3.01 6.63 7.98
N GLN A 103 -2.81 7.80 7.40
CA GLN A 103 -2.82 9.05 8.14
C GLN A 103 -3.40 10.14 7.27
N MET A 104 -4.16 11.06 7.85
CA MET A 104 -4.62 12.21 7.09
C MET A 104 -3.46 13.15 6.80
N ALA A 105 -3.37 13.60 5.55
CA ALA A 105 -2.38 14.57 5.16
C ALA A 105 -2.65 15.89 5.88
N GLY A 106 -1.61 16.54 6.31
CA GLY A 106 -1.74 17.80 7.02
C GLY A 106 -1.92 17.65 8.52
N GLY A 107 -1.86 16.43 9.01
CA GLY A 107 -1.99 16.19 10.43
C GLY A 107 -3.46 16.06 10.84
N GLY A 108 -4.03 16.88 11.51
CA GLY A 108 -5.40 16.81 11.98
C GLY A 108 -5.51 15.99 13.25
N ASP A 109 -6.73 15.89 13.75
CA ASP A 109 -6.99 15.27 15.04
C ASP A 109 -7.24 13.78 14.94
N PHE A 110 -7.06 13.20 13.77
CA PHE A 110 -7.31 11.78 13.57
C PHE A 110 -6.04 10.97 13.78
N PRO A 111 -6.07 9.98 14.65
CA PRO A 111 -4.90 9.14 14.88
C PRO A 111 -4.65 8.26 13.65
N PRO A 112 -3.42 7.81 13.44
CA PRO A 112 -3.14 6.86 12.37
C PRO A 112 -3.92 5.58 12.56
N ILE A 113 -4.29 4.96 11.44
CA ILE A 113 -4.99 3.69 11.47
C ILE A 113 -4.06 2.62 10.91
N GLU A 114 -3.97 1.51 11.62
CA GLU A 114 -3.14 0.40 11.18
C GLU A 114 -3.99 -0.67 10.52
N TRP A 115 -3.59 -1.05 9.33
CA TRP A 115 -4.31 -2.02 8.51
C TRP A 115 -3.45 -3.25 8.28
N THR A 116 -4.09 -4.40 8.23
CA THR A 116 -3.43 -5.62 7.78
C THR A 116 -4.09 -6.04 6.49
N ALA A 117 -3.32 -6.05 5.41
CA ALA A 117 -3.81 -6.44 4.10
C ALA A 117 -3.31 -7.82 3.75
N LYS A 118 -4.21 -8.65 3.23
CA LYS A 118 -3.87 -10.01 2.82
C LYS A 118 -4.23 -10.19 1.36
N LYS A 119 -3.36 -10.86 0.64
CA LYS A 119 -3.59 -11.12 -0.77
C LYS A 119 -4.72 -12.12 -0.94
N GLN A 120 -5.58 -11.84 -1.89
CA GLN A 120 -6.73 -12.68 -2.18
C GLN A 120 -6.44 -13.69 -3.27
#